data_02c7eba551dce0152252f0a9bfbffb98
#
_entry.id   02c7eba551dce0152252f0a9bfbffb98
#
_cell.length_a   1.000
_cell.length_b   1.000
_cell.length_c   1.000
_cell.angle_alpha   90.00
_cell.angle_beta   90.00
_cell.angle_gamma   90.00
#
_symmetry.space_group_name_H-M   'P 1'
#
loop_
_entity.id
_entity.type
_entity.pdbx_description
1 polymer ?
#
loop_
_entity_poly.entity_id
_entity_poly.type
_entity_poly.pdbx_seq_one_letter_code
_entity_poly.pdbx_strand_id
1 'polypeptide(L)'
;MPLRAAGVCALVAFLTSAIGWAAGDLAQPAAFSPANDDISDLGSLTASSPWLYNQVGANLTGLLVMAAALGVWRALSPDLLGRIGAGALFIAGLGSFLDGLFRLDCQGIDAGCVNDSWHADAHRWESRFTAATILLSPLILAFSFRRLPEWRRAWVPSLATILLIVLANAVFSTLGDGAATRAGTVAWFLWVAYVGVLLIQAAERSRVRTAV
;
A
#
# COMPACT_ATOMS: atom_id res chain seq x y z
N MET A 1 -19.93 4.57 1.06
CA MET A 1 -19.37 4.70 -0.31
C MET A 1 -19.89 3.57 -1.19
N PRO A 2 -20.23 3.78 -2.46
CA PRO A 2 -20.62 2.72 -3.40
C PRO A 2 -19.44 1.75 -3.66
N LEU A 3 -19.70 0.44 -3.77
CA LEU A 3 -18.64 -0.57 -3.98
C LEU A 3 -17.82 -0.31 -5.25
N ARG A 4 -18.47 0.14 -6.33
CA ARG A 4 -17.78 0.47 -7.59
C ARG A 4 -16.76 1.62 -7.38
N ALA A 5 -17.16 2.67 -6.68
CA ALA A 5 -16.24 3.78 -6.38
C ALA A 5 -15.05 3.34 -5.52
N ALA A 6 -15.31 2.49 -4.50
CA ALA A 6 -14.26 1.90 -3.69
C ALA A 6 -13.28 1.05 -4.51
N GLY A 7 -13.79 0.26 -5.44
CA GLY A 7 -12.96 -0.51 -6.35
C GLY A 7 -12.11 0.35 -7.28
N VAL A 8 -12.67 1.45 -7.80
CA VAL A 8 -11.91 2.43 -8.60
C VAL A 8 -10.81 3.08 -7.75
N CYS A 9 -11.11 3.46 -6.48
CA CYS A 9 -10.09 3.99 -5.57
C CYS A 9 -8.91 3.02 -5.40
N ALA A 10 -9.16 1.70 -5.26
CA ALA A 10 -8.10 0.70 -5.15
C ALA A 10 -7.22 0.62 -6.42
N LEU A 11 -7.81 0.72 -7.61
CA LEU A 11 -7.06 0.73 -8.87
C LEU A 11 -6.24 2.01 -9.02
N VAL A 12 -6.82 3.15 -8.68
CA VAL A 12 -6.11 4.45 -8.73
C VAL A 12 -4.99 4.50 -7.68
N ALA A 13 -5.18 3.90 -6.50
CA ALA A 13 -4.14 3.79 -5.47
C ALA A 13 -2.88 3.08 -5.99
N PHE A 14 -3.04 1.99 -6.73
CA PHE A 14 -1.91 1.32 -7.37
C PHE A 14 -1.18 2.26 -8.35
N LEU A 15 -1.92 2.99 -9.17
CA LEU A 15 -1.33 3.90 -10.16
C LEU A 15 -0.62 5.09 -9.48
N THR A 16 -1.24 5.72 -8.48
CA THR A 16 -0.65 6.87 -7.78
C THR A 16 0.58 6.46 -6.98
N SER A 17 0.59 5.28 -6.35
CA SER A 17 1.78 4.74 -5.72
C SER A 17 2.92 4.56 -6.73
N ALA A 18 2.67 3.82 -7.83
CA ALA A 18 3.68 3.54 -8.85
C ALA A 18 4.22 4.83 -9.51
N ILE A 19 3.35 5.78 -9.85
CA ILE A 19 3.74 7.05 -10.45
C ILE A 19 4.54 7.89 -9.45
N GLY A 20 4.10 7.96 -8.19
CA GLY A 20 4.72 8.80 -7.16
C GLY A 20 6.17 8.41 -6.89
N TRP A 21 6.44 7.11 -6.66
CA TRP A 21 7.83 6.70 -6.43
C TRP A 21 8.65 6.63 -7.73
N ALA A 22 8.10 6.19 -8.86
CA ALA A 22 8.85 6.12 -10.12
C ALA A 22 9.26 7.54 -10.62
N ALA A 23 8.34 8.52 -10.55
CA ALA A 23 8.67 9.90 -10.85
C ALA A 23 9.61 10.52 -9.81
N GLY A 24 9.48 10.13 -8.54
CA GLY A 24 10.40 10.49 -7.48
C GLY A 24 11.83 10.00 -7.76
N ASP A 25 11.99 8.73 -8.11
CA ASP A 25 13.29 8.14 -8.50
C ASP A 25 13.95 8.89 -9.66
N LEU A 26 13.17 9.18 -10.71
CA LEU A 26 13.65 9.89 -11.90
C LEU A 26 14.07 11.36 -11.60
N ALA A 27 13.56 11.95 -10.54
CA ALA A 27 13.87 13.32 -10.14
C ALA A 27 15.14 13.40 -9.27
N GLN A 28 15.66 12.28 -8.75
CA GLN A 28 16.82 12.27 -7.86
C GLN A 28 18.15 12.53 -8.61
N PRO A 29 19.19 13.01 -7.90
CA PRO A 29 20.52 13.16 -8.49
C PRO A 29 21.12 11.79 -8.86
N ALA A 30 22.13 11.80 -9.74
CA ALA A 30 22.78 10.59 -10.24
C ALA A 30 23.45 9.71 -9.16
N ALA A 31 23.67 10.25 -7.96
CA ALA A 31 24.20 9.51 -6.81
C ALA A 31 23.13 8.61 -6.15
N PHE A 32 21.85 8.92 -6.33
CA PHE A 32 20.74 8.12 -5.81
C PHE A 32 20.57 6.83 -6.62
N SER A 33 20.46 5.72 -5.91
CA SER A 33 20.28 4.39 -6.52
C SER A 33 18.96 3.78 -6.07
N PRO A 34 17.94 3.67 -6.94
CA PRO A 34 16.67 3.02 -6.57
C PRO A 34 16.80 1.58 -6.07
N ALA A 35 17.92 0.91 -6.36
CA ALA A 35 18.20 -0.41 -5.84
C ALA A 35 18.69 -0.39 -4.39
N ASN A 36 19.52 0.58 -4.02
CA ASN A 36 20.15 0.63 -2.69
C ASN A 36 19.40 1.55 -1.72
N ASP A 37 18.89 2.68 -2.22
CA ASP A 37 18.29 3.72 -1.38
C ASP A 37 16.79 3.47 -1.18
N ASP A 38 16.31 3.72 0.04
CA ASP A 38 14.93 3.44 0.40
C ASP A 38 13.94 4.31 -0.37
N ILE A 39 12.75 3.79 -0.55
CA ILE A 39 11.64 4.51 -1.20
C ILE A 39 11.24 5.75 -0.38
N SER A 40 11.36 5.70 0.94
CA SER A 40 11.05 6.82 1.84
C SER A 40 12.06 7.97 1.75
N ASP A 41 13.28 7.71 1.27
CA ASP A 41 14.26 8.75 1.00
C ASP A 41 13.77 9.76 -0.05
N LEU A 42 12.88 9.34 -0.96
CA LEU A 42 12.23 10.20 -1.94
C LEU A 42 11.36 11.30 -1.31
N GLY A 43 10.91 11.08 -0.08
CA GLY A 43 10.08 11.99 0.68
C GLY A 43 10.85 12.87 1.67
N SER A 44 12.15 12.66 1.86
CA SER A 44 12.98 13.39 2.84
C SER A 44 13.02 14.91 2.58
N LEU A 45 13.51 15.67 3.57
CA LEU A 45 13.62 17.13 3.44
C LEU A 45 14.65 17.54 2.39
N THR A 46 15.64 16.71 2.11
CA THR A 46 16.72 16.99 1.14
C THR A 46 16.47 16.40 -0.24
N ALA A 47 15.42 15.57 -0.39
CA ALA A 47 15.09 14.94 -1.67
C ALA A 47 14.75 15.94 -2.77
N SER A 48 15.09 15.61 -4.01
CA SER A 48 14.65 16.37 -5.19
C SER A 48 13.18 16.10 -5.45
N SER A 49 12.36 17.17 -5.53
CA SER A 49 10.91 17.05 -5.81
C SER A 49 10.15 16.10 -4.86
N PRO A 50 10.30 16.23 -3.53
CA PRO A 50 9.74 15.27 -2.56
C PRO A 50 8.21 15.20 -2.59
N TRP A 51 7.55 16.22 -3.18
CA TRP A 51 6.09 16.25 -3.33
C TRP A 51 5.56 15.10 -4.22
N LEU A 52 6.36 14.62 -5.19
CA LEU A 52 5.99 13.48 -6.03
C LEU A 52 5.74 12.24 -5.19
N TYR A 53 6.65 11.94 -4.28
CA TYR A 53 6.47 10.85 -3.35
C TYR A 53 5.44 11.20 -2.27
N ASN A 54 5.63 12.28 -1.53
CA ASN A 54 4.81 12.60 -0.35
C ASN A 54 3.34 12.85 -0.71
N GLN A 55 3.03 13.67 -1.73
CA GLN A 55 1.65 14.02 -2.03
C GLN A 55 0.96 12.99 -2.92
N VAL A 56 1.66 12.48 -3.95
CA VAL A 56 1.07 11.54 -4.92
C VAL A 56 1.26 10.10 -4.47
N GLY A 57 2.51 9.69 -4.22
CA GLY A 57 2.87 8.32 -3.88
C GLY A 57 2.38 7.87 -2.51
N ALA A 58 2.33 8.76 -1.53
CA ALA A 58 1.98 8.46 -0.15
C ALA A 58 0.60 9.02 0.25
N ASN A 59 0.42 10.35 0.36
CA ASN A 59 -0.82 10.91 0.90
C ASN A 59 -2.06 10.57 0.05
N LEU A 60 -2.04 10.85 -1.25
CA LEU A 60 -3.18 10.55 -2.13
C LEU A 60 -3.43 9.05 -2.17
N THR A 61 -2.38 8.25 -2.32
CA THR A 61 -2.47 6.79 -2.32
C THR A 61 -3.08 6.26 -1.03
N GLY A 62 -2.63 6.74 0.13
CA GLY A 62 -3.17 6.35 1.43
C GLY A 62 -4.67 6.65 1.57
N LEU A 63 -5.11 7.86 1.15
CA LEU A 63 -6.53 8.22 1.12
C LEU A 63 -7.36 7.27 0.24
N LEU A 64 -6.84 6.91 -0.92
CA LEU A 64 -7.51 5.99 -1.85
C LEU A 64 -7.59 4.57 -1.29
N VAL A 65 -6.54 4.09 -0.60
CA VAL A 65 -6.56 2.79 0.08
C VAL A 65 -7.56 2.79 1.24
N MET A 66 -7.61 3.84 2.05
CA MET A 66 -8.62 3.99 3.10
C MET A 66 -10.04 3.96 2.54
N ALA A 67 -10.28 4.66 1.43
CA ALA A 67 -11.55 4.63 0.72
C ALA A 67 -11.90 3.22 0.21
N ALA A 68 -10.93 2.50 -0.36
CA ALA A 68 -11.11 1.11 -0.78
C ALA A 68 -11.44 0.20 0.40
N ALA A 69 -10.74 0.35 1.53
CA ALA A 69 -10.97 -0.42 2.76
C ALA A 69 -12.40 -0.25 3.30
N LEU A 70 -12.98 0.96 3.24
CA LEU A 70 -14.39 1.19 3.58
C LEU A 70 -15.35 0.43 2.65
N GLY A 71 -14.99 0.26 1.38
CA GLY A 71 -15.73 -0.59 0.44
C GLY A 71 -15.65 -2.07 0.81
N VAL A 72 -14.46 -2.56 1.16
CA VAL A 72 -14.24 -3.94 1.64
C VAL A 72 -15.03 -4.18 2.93
N TRP A 73 -14.95 -3.25 3.89
CA TRP A 73 -15.74 -3.31 5.13
C TRP A 73 -17.24 -3.47 4.84
N ARG A 74 -17.79 -2.64 3.94
CA ARG A 74 -19.21 -2.72 3.58
C ARG A 74 -19.56 -4.04 2.89
N ALA A 75 -18.71 -4.50 1.96
CA ALA A 75 -18.94 -5.74 1.21
C ALA A 75 -18.91 -6.99 2.10
N LEU A 76 -18.08 -6.97 3.14
CA LEU A 76 -17.85 -8.10 4.05
C LEU A 76 -18.50 -7.89 5.43
N SER A 77 -19.41 -6.92 5.59
CA SER A 77 -19.96 -6.53 6.90
C SER A 77 -20.60 -7.66 7.72
N PRO A 78 -21.16 -8.73 7.13
CA PRO A 78 -21.67 -9.85 7.92
C PRO A 78 -20.57 -10.70 8.57
N ASP A 79 -19.34 -10.68 8.04
CA ASP A 79 -18.22 -11.49 8.52
C ASP A 79 -17.26 -10.65 9.40
N LEU A 80 -17.07 -11.09 10.66
CA LEU A 80 -16.20 -10.40 11.59
C LEU A 80 -14.74 -10.33 11.10
N LEU A 81 -14.21 -11.42 10.54
CA LEU A 81 -12.85 -11.42 9.97
C LEU A 81 -12.73 -10.46 8.78
N GLY A 82 -13.77 -10.38 7.94
CA GLY A 82 -13.83 -9.42 6.86
C GLY A 82 -13.73 -7.98 7.34
N ARG A 83 -14.41 -7.66 8.45
CA ARG A 83 -14.33 -6.33 9.09
C ARG A 83 -12.96 -6.05 9.70
N ILE A 84 -12.38 -7.04 10.40
CA ILE A 84 -11.04 -6.91 10.99
C ILE A 84 -9.99 -6.72 9.89
N GLY A 85 -10.04 -7.53 8.82
CA GLY A 85 -9.14 -7.42 7.68
C GLY A 85 -9.28 -6.09 6.91
N ALA A 86 -10.53 -5.61 6.75
CA ALA A 86 -10.78 -4.27 6.19
C ALA A 86 -10.24 -3.16 7.10
N GLY A 87 -10.33 -3.32 8.43
CA GLY A 87 -9.71 -2.42 9.40
C GLY A 87 -8.19 -2.40 9.27
N ALA A 88 -7.55 -3.56 9.11
CA ALA A 88 -6.12 -3.64 8.87
C ALA A 88 -5.71 -2.96 7.55
N LEU A 89 -6.50 -3.14 6.47
CA LEU A 89 -6.30 -2.44 5.21
C LEU A 89 -6.45 -0.92 5.35
N PHE A 90 -7.43 -0.47 6.15
CA PHE A 90 -7.60 0.96 6.45
C PHE A 90 -6.39 1.54 7.18
N ILE A 91 -5.86 0.81 8.18
CA ILE A 91 -4.66 1.23 8.93
C ILE A 91 -3.43 1.26 8.01
N ALA A 92 -3.28 0.31 7.08
CA ALA A 92 -2.21 0.36 6.08
C ALA A 92 -2.33 1.60 5.16
N GLY A 93 -3.55 1.97 4.76
CA GLY A 93 -3.78 3.22 4.03
C GLY A 93 -3.51 4.47 4.85
N LEU A 94 -3.88 4.46 6.14
CA LEU A 94 -3.56 5.56 7.06
C LEU A 94 -2.04 5.69 7.24
N GLY A 95 -1.33 4.57 7.38
CA GLY A 95 0.12 4.57 7.44
C GLY A 95 0.74 5.20 6.20
N SER A 96 0.36 4.75 5.00
CA SER A 96 0.82 5.37 3.76
C SER A 96 0.52 6.89 3.72
N PHE A 97 -0.65 7.33 4.23
CA PHE A 97 -0.95 8.76 4.33
C PHE A 97 -0.02 9.49 5.30
N LEU A 98 0.27 8.89 6.45
CA LEU A 98 1.15 9.46 7.47
C LEU A 98 2.62 9.48 7.04
N ASP A 99 3.04 8.51 6.21
CA ASP A 99 4.37 8.45 5.61
C ASP A 99 4.69 9.72 4.81
N GLY A 100 3.74 10.22 4.03
CA GLY A 100 3.89 11.49 3.32
C GLY A 100 3.86 12.75 4.20
N LEU A 101 3.51 12.63 5.49
CA LEU A 101 3.52 13.73 6.47
C LEU A 101 4.76 13.68 7.35
N PHE A 102 5.16 12.50 7.82
CA PHE A 102 6.33 12.29 8.67
C PHE A 102 7.55 12.02 7.80
N ARG A 103 8.37 13.04 7.61
CA ARG A 103 9.47 13.04 6.65
C ARG A 103 10.78 12.72 7.35
N LEU A 104 11.67 12.03 6.65
CA LEU A 104 13.08 11.91 7.03
C LEU A 104 13.78 13.27 6.91
N ASP A 105 14.77 13.51 7.75
CA ASP A 105 15.52 14.77 7.77
C ASP A 105 16.42 14.90 6.53
N CYS A 106 16.96 13.78 6.06
CA CYS A 106 17.87 13.72 4.91
C CYS A 106 17.80 12.35 4.23
N GLN A 107 18.34 12.28 2.99
CA GLN A 107 18.51 11.01 2.27
C GLN A 107 19.75 10.25 2.77
N GLY A 108 19.74 8.92 2.66
CA GLY A 108 20.89 8.09 3.01
C GLY A 108 22.17 8.42 2.23
N ILE A 109 22.07 9.04 1.05
CA ILE A 109 23.19 9.48 0.21
C ILE A 109 23.84 10.80 0.69
N ASP A 110 23.19 11.53 1.58
CA ASP A 110 23.71 12.84 2.02
C ASP A 110 24.84 12.64 3.03
N ALA A 111 25.97 13.31 2.79
CA ALA A 111 27.12 13.22 3.69
C ALA A 111 26.77 13.75 5.09
N GLY A 112 26.97 12.90 6.10
CA GLY A 112 26.68 13.25 7.50
C GLY A 112 25.19 13.26 7.84
N CYS A 113 24.35 12.63 7.03
CA CYS A 113 22.91 12.49 7.31
C CYS A 113 22.65 11.86 8.67
N VAL A 114 21.84 12.53 9.49
CA VAL A 114 21.32 12.02 10.76
C VAL A 114 19.81 12.28 10.80
N ASN A 115 19.04 11.22 10.87
CA ASN A 115 17.57 11.26 10.96
C ASN A 115 17.18 11.18 12.46
N ASP A 116 17.30 12.29 13.23
CA ASP A 116 17.08 12.35 14.67
C ASP A 116 15.95 13.29 15.10
N SER A 117 15.26 13.93 14.17
CA SER A 117 14.07 14.72 14.48
C SER A 117 12.89 13.86 14.94
N TRP A 118 11.94 14.49 15.65
CA TRP A 118 10.69 13.82 16.01
C TRP A 118 9.87 13.34 14.79
N HIS A 119 9.99 14.02 13.64
CA HIS A 119 9.37 13.58 12.38
C HIS A 119 9.98 12.28 11.88
N ALA A 120 11.31 12.16 11.88
CA ALA A 120 12.01 10.94 11.51
C ALA A 120 11.70 9.79 12.49
N ASP A 121 11.57 10.06 13.79
CA ASP A 121 11.11 9.09 14.76
C ASP A 121 9.66 8.62 14.47
N ALA A 122 8.75 9.55 14.22
CA ALA A 122 7.38 9.24 13.87
C ALA A 122 7.29 8.41 12.59
N HIS A 123 8.09 8.76 11.56
CA HIS A 123 8.21 7.99 10.31
C HIS A 123 8.65 6.55 10.58
N ARG A 124 9.70 6.33 11.40
CA ARG A 124 10.17 4.98 11.74
C ARG A 124 9.10 4.13 12.43
N TRP A 125 8.32 4.72 13.33
CA TRP A 125 7.24 3.99 14.01
C TRP A 125 6.07 3.71 13.06
N GLU A 126 5.64 4.70 12.30
CA GLU A 126 4.59 4.56 11.30
C GLU A 126 4.93 3.45 10.31
N SER A 127 6.14 3.46 9.71
CA SER A 127 6.59 2.47 8.73
C SER A 127 6.54 1.03 9.28
N ARG A 128 6.89 0.82 10.55
CA ARG A 128 6.79 -0.50 11.20
C ARG A 128 5.34 -0.98 11.33
N PHE A 129 4.43 -0.08 11.74
CA PHE A 129 3.00 -0.40 11.83
C PHE A 129 2.40 -0.65 10.46
N THR A 130 2.78 0.15 9.48
CA THR A 130 2.33 -0.02 8.10
C THR A 130 2.82 -1.34 7.51
N ALA A 131 4.07 -1.69 7.67
CA ALA A 131 4.62 -2.98 7.24
C ALA A 131 3.87 -4.17 7.87
N ALA A 132 3.54 -4.09 9.17
CA ALA A 132 2.76 -5.12 9.83
C ALA A 132 1.33 -5.24 9.22
N THR A 133 0.66 -4.12 8.98
CA THR A 133 -0.71 -4.12 8.44
C THR A 133 -0.77 -4.48 6.95
N ILE A 134 0.27 -4.19 6.18
CA ILE A 134 0.47 -4.68 4.81
C ILE A 134 0.45 -6.22 4.75
N LEU A 135 1.06 -6.90 5.73
CA LEU A 135 1.04 -8.37 5.80
C LEU A 135 -0.26 -8.90 6.42
N LEU A 136 -0.78 -8.24 7.46
CA LEU A 136 -1.97 -8.69 8.18
C LEU A 136 -3.25 -8.53 7.35
N SER A 137 -3.37 -7.48 6.53
CA SER A 137 -4.59 -7.25 5.75
C SER A 137 -4.89 -8.37 4.76
N PRO A 138 -3.97 -8.83 3.87
CA PRO A 138 -4.25 -9.96 2.99
C PRO A 138 -4.39 -11.28 3.77
N LEU A 139 -3.67 -11.45 4.89
CA LEU A 139 -3.77 -12.66 5.71
C LEU A 139 -5.17 -12.83 6.29
N ILE A 140 -5.67 -11.82 6.99
CA ILE A 140 -6.98 -11.87 7.65
C ILE A 140 -8.10 -11.95 6.60
N LEU A 141 -8.00 -11.15 5.53
CA LEU A 141 -8.97 -11.18 4.44
C LEU A 141 -8.99 -12.50 3.69
N ALA A 142 -7.86 -13.22 3.55
CA ALA A 142 -7.83 -14.54 2.96
C ALA A 142 -8.76 -15.51 3.71
N PHE A 143 -8.74 -15.52 5.04
CA PHE A 143 -9.60 -16.38 5.84
C PHE A 143 -11.09 -15.98 5.75
N SER A 144 -11.40 -14.68 5.66
CA SER A 144 -12.74 -14.19 5.37
C SER A 144 -13.20 -14.62 3.98
N PHE A 145 -12.38 -14.40 2.95
CA PHE A 145 -12.70 -14.78 1.56
C PHE A 145 -12.95 -16.28 1.39
N ARG A 146 -12.18 -17.12 2.10
CA ARG A 146 -12.39 -18.57 2.07
C ARG A 146 -13.78 -18.99 2.52
N ARG A 147 -14.38 -18.27 3.47
CA ARG A 147 -15.70 -18.57 4.07
C ARG A 147 -16.87 -18.08 3.22
N LEU A 148 -16.64 -17.02 2.43
CA LEU A 148 -17.68 -16.35 1.66
C LEU A 148 -17.66 -16.85 0.20
N PRO A 149 -18.69 -17.59 -0.29
CA PRO A 149 -18.68 -18.18 -1.63
C PRO A 149 -18.41 -17.19 -2.75
N GLU A 150 -18.96 -15.97 -2.64
CA GLU A 150 -18.82 -14.91 -3.65
C GLU A 150 -17.39 -14.35 -3.74
N TRP A 151 -16.58 -14.51 -2.68
CA TRP A 151 -15.20 -14.01 -2.53
C TRP A 151 -14.15 -15.12 -2.55
N ARG A 152 -14.59 -16.41 -2.57
CA ARG A 152 -13.72 -17.57 -2.38
C ARG A 152 -12.53 -17.62 -3.33
N ARG A 153 -12.66 -17.09 -4.54
CA ARG A 153 -11.54 -17.03 -5.50
C ARG A 153 -10.39 -16.11 -5.05
N ALA A 154 -10.62 -15.23 -4.09
CA ALA A 154 -9.62 -14.28 -3.59
C ALA A 154 -8.73 -14.84 -2.47
N TRP A 155 -9.09 -15.97 -1.83
CA TRP A 155 -8.34 -16.45 -0.67
C TRP A 155 -6.91 -16.90 -1.03
N VAL A 156 -6.73 -17.67 -2.13
CA VAL A 156 -5.41 -18.11 -2.59
C VAL A 156 -4.54 -16.93 -3.04
N PRO A 157 -5.02 -16.02 -3.91
CA PRO A 157 -4.26 -14.82 -4.26
C PRO A 157 -3.83 -13.98 -3.05
N SER A 158 -4.69 -13.86 -2.01
CA SER A 158 -4.33 -13.10 -0.80
C SER A 158 -3.21 -13.76 -0.01
N LEU A 159 -3.21 -15.09 0.13
CA LEU A 159 -2.08 -15.82 0.76
C LEU A 159 -0.82 -15.77 -0.11
N ALA A 160 -0.97 -15.90 -1.43
CA ALA A 160 0.16 -15.80 -2.35
C ALA A 160 0.84 -14.42 -2.30
N THR A 161 0.07 -13.35 -2.07
CA THR A 161 0.62 -12.01 -1.90
C THR A 161 1.58 -11.92 -0.72
N ILE A 162 1.25 -12.54 0.41
CA ILE A 162 2.15 -12.56 1.59
C ILE A 162 3.46 -13.26 1.23
N LEU A 163 3.36 -14.42 0.59
CA LEU A 163 4.53 -15.16 0.15
C LEU A 163 5.36 -14.34 -0.86
N LEU A 164 4.71 -13.66 -1.80
CA LEU A 164 5.37 -12.80 -2.77
C LEU A 164 6.10 -11.63 -2.10
N ILE A 165 5.49 -10.98 -1.10
CA ILE A 165 6.14 -9.89 -0.34
C ILE A 165 7.39 -10.43 0.38
N VAL A 166 7.28 -11.56 1.07
CA VAL A 166 8.40 -12.17 1.80
C VAL A 166 9.51 -12.59 0.84
N LEU A 167 9.17 -13.27 -0.25
CA LEU A 167 10.14 -13.69 -1.27
C LEU A 167 10.77 -12.49 -1.98
N ALA A 168 9.99 -11.45 -2.31
CA ALA A 168 10.51 -10.23 -2.90
C ALA A 168 11.56 -9.60 -1.98
N ASN A 169 11.26 -9.45 -0.69
CA ASN A 169 12.24 -8.94 0.27
C ASN A 169 13.49 -9.84 0.34
N ALA A 170 13.33 -11.16 0.45
CA ALA A 170 14.47 -12.09 0.56
C ALA A 170 15.33 -12.13 -0.71
N VAL A 171 14.73 -12.06 -1.90
CA VAL A 171 15.47 -12.12 -3.19
C VAL A 171 16.07 -10.76 -3.53
N PHE A 172 15.28 -9.69 -3.46
CA PHE A 172 15.72 -8.37 -3.90
C PHE A 172 16.64 -7.67 -2.89
N SER A 173 16.67 -8.09 -1.60
CA SER A 173 17.67 -7.61 -0.64
C SER A 173 19.11 -7.91 -1.08
N THR A 174 19.32 -8.92 -1.91
CA THR A 174 20.63 -9.19 -2.52
C THR A 174 21.06 -8.12 -3.54
N LEU A 175 20.10 -7.35 -4.07
CA LEU A 175 20.34 -6.23 -4.99
C LEU A 175 20.39 -4.88 -4.27
N GLY A 176 19.87 -4.83 -3.05
CA GLY A 176 19.80 -3.65 -2.18
C GLY A 176 18.44 -3.51 -1.50
N ASP A 177 18.41 -2.78 -0.38
CA ASP A 177 17.20 -2.59 0.44
C ASP A 177 16.11 -1.82 -0.32
N GLY A 178 16.50 -0.86 -1.15
CA GLY A 178 15.57 -0.10 -2.00
C GLY A 178 14.84 -0.98 -3.01
N ALA A 179 15.54 -1.95 -3.63
CA ALA A 179 14.92 -2.91 -4.54
C ALA A 179 13.93 -3.83 -3.81
N ALA A 180 14.28 -4.31 -2.62
CA ALA A 180 13.42 -5.14 -1.79
C ALA A 180 12.13 -4.42 -1.39
N THR A 181 12.24 -3.18 -0.90
CA THR A 181 11.10 -2.35 -0.50
C THR A 181 10.15 -2.09 -1.67
N ARG A 182 10.68 -1.71 -2.84
CA ARG A 182 9.88 -1.46 -4.05
C ARG A 182 9.16 -2.72 -4.54
N ALA A 183 9.85 -3.86 -4.57
CA ALA A 183 9.26 -5.13 -5.00
C ALA A 183 8.13 -5.59 -4.07
N GLY A 184 8.31 -5.48 -2.76
CA GLY A 184 7.28 -5.76 -1.76
C GLY A 184 6.07 -4.83 -1.89
N THR A 185 6.31 -3.55 -2.10
CA THR A 185 5.28 -2.52 -2.32
C THR A 185 4.45 -2.83 -3.57
N VAL A 186 5.09 -3.16 -4.69
CA VAL A 186 4.40 -3.55 -5.93
C VAL A 186 3.52 -4.78 -5.71
N ALA A 187 4.04 -5.82 -5.04
CA ALA A 187 3.27 -7.03 -4.76
C ALA A 187 2.00 -6.74 -3.95
N TRP A 188 2.09 -5.88 -2.93
CA TRP A 188 0.94 -5.51 -2.12
C TRP A 188 -0.08 -4.66 -2.91
N PHE A 189 0.36 -3.65 -3.65
CA PHE A 189 -0.56 -2.81 -4.43
C PHE A 189 -1.23 -3.55 -5.58
N LEU A 190 -0.58 -4.55 -6.20
CA LEU A 190 -1.22 -5.45 -7.15
C LEU A 190 -2.38 -6.22 -6.51
N TRP A 191 -2.20 -6.67 -5.26
CA TRP A 191 -3.27 -7.30 -4.51
C TRP A 191 -4.40 -6.30 -4.15
N VAL A 192 -4.07 -5.07 -3.75
CA VAL A 192 -5.07 -4.01 -3.51
C VAL A 192 -5.87 -3.75 -4.78
N ALA A 193 -5.22 -3.63 -5.94
CA ALA A 193 -5.88 -3.47 -7.24
C ALA A 193 -6.78 -4.67 -7.57
N TYR A 194 -6.31 -5.90 -7.32
CA TYR A 194 -7.11 -7.11 -7.50
C TYR A 194 -8.38 -7.10 -6.63
N VAL A 195 -8.27 -6.72 -5.35
CA VAL A 195 -9.44 -6.53 -4.46
C VAL A 195 -10.36 -5.45 -5.03
N GLY A 196 -9.81 -4.40 -5.61
CA GLY A 196 -10.57 -3.35 -6.29
C GLY A 196 -11.43 -3.90 -7.44
N VAL A 197 -10.87 -4.76 -8.28
CA VAL A 197 -11.63 -5.46 -9.35
C VAL A 197 -12.77 -6.28 -8.77
N LEU A 198 -12.54 -6.98 -7.66
CA LEU A 198 -13.58 -7.77 -7.00
C LEU A 198 -14.73 -6.91 -6.46
N LEU A 199 -14.43 -5.73 -5.91
CA LEU A 199 -15.45 -4.77 -5.45
C LEU A 199 -16.30 -4.26 -6.61
N ILE A 200 -15.70 -3.95 -7.76
CA ILE A 200 -16.43 -3.53 -8.98
C ILE A 200 -17.38 -4.64 -9.43
N GLN A 201 -16.89 -5.88 -9.51
CA GLN A 201 -17.70 -7.03 -9.91
C GLN A 201 -18.83 -7.32 -8.90
N ALA A 202 -18.59 -7.13 -7.60
CA ALA A 202 -19.64 -7.26 -6.58
C ALA A 202 -20.73 -6.19 -6.75
N ALA A 203 -20.36 -4.96 -7.11
CA ALA A 203 -21.31 -3.89 -7.41
C ALA A 203 -22.18 -4.22 -8.63
N GLU A 204 -21.62 -4.82 -9.67
CA GLU A 204 -22.36 -5.22 -10.88
C GLU A 204 -23.36 -6.33 -10.58
N ARG A 205 -22.91 -7.38 -9.84
CA ARG A 205 -23.81 -8.47 -9.42
C ARG A 205 -25.00 -7.97 -8.61
N SER A 206 -24.81 -7.01 -7.71
CA SER A 206 -25.91 -6.45 -6.92
C SER A 206 -26.94 -5.70 -7.77
N ARG A 207 -26.50 -4.97 -8.81
CA ARG A 207 -27.39 -4.26 -9.74
C ARG A 207 -28.28 -5.21 -10.54
N VAL A 208 -27.72 -6.31 -11.04
CA VAL A 208 -28.47 -7.31 -11.78
C VAL A 208 -29.56 -7.95 -10.91
N ARG A 209 -29.25 -8.27 -9.65
CA ARG A 209 -30.22 -8.87 -8.71
C ARG A 209 -31.38 -7.93 -8.35
N THR A 210 -31.21 -6.63 -8.41
CA THR A 210 -32.28 -5.65 -8.11
C THR A 210 -33.10 -5.27 -9.33
N ALA A 211 -32.70 -5.65 -10.53
CA ALA A 211 -33.39 -5.38 -11.78
C ALA A 211 -34.33 -6.51 -12.24
N VAL A 212 -34.29 -7.66 -11.55
CA VAL A 212 -35.17 -8.84 -11.72
C VAL A 212 -36.16 -8.91 -10.57
#